data_0b68fdca5d1c7339d0ae9840ed8733a7
#
_entry.id   0b68fdca5d1c7339d0ae9840ed8733a7
#
_cell.length_a   1.000
_cell.length_b   1.000
_cell.length_c   1.000
_cell.angle_alpha   90.00
_cell.angle_beta   90.00
_cell.angle_gamma   90.00
#
_symmetry.space_group_name_H-M   'P 1'
#
loop_
_entity.id
_entity.type
_entity.pdbx_description
1 polymer ?
#
loop_
_entity_poly.entity_id
_entity_poly.type
_entity_poly.pdbx_seq_one_letter_code
_entity_poly.pdbx_strand_id
1 'polypeptide(L)'
;MSKRLEDFIKMNREEFDDLEPSADLWARIEMHLPAEIDAPGKPETKTFSLGFVLRLAATVILVMGISFALYLQSQKRETIDLAAINPVYARQQIQYTSLIETKRSELKAIAKSDPQLYKEFSSQIAEMDSTYKQMTIDLATSPNQERVLRAMIRNLKIQTEVLNQQLKVIEQMNNMKKEEQSDVKSI
;
A
#
# COMPACT_ATOMS: atom_id res chain seq x y z
N MET A 1 19.01 38.68 35.03
CA MET A 1 20.17 39.07 35.93
C MET A 1 21.53 38.98 35.21
N SER A 2 21.67 38.30 34.09
CA SER A 2 22.95 38.12 33.37
C SER A 2 23.51 39.43 32.74
N LYS A 3 22.68 40.26 32.11
CA LYS A 3 23.13 41.47 31.42
C LYS A 3 23.86 42.50 32.30
N ARG A 4 23.46 42.66 33.58
CA ARG A 4 24.13 43.58 34.52
C ARG A 4 25.53 43.13 34.88
N LEU A 5 25.80 41.87 34.96
CA LEU A 5 27.10 41.31 35.27
C LEU A 5 28.06 41.44 34.08
N GLU A 6 27.56 41.21 32.88
CA GLU A 6 28.33 41.37 31.64
C GLU A 6 28.72 42.83 31.38
N ASP A 7 27.79 43.76 31.64
CA ASP A 7 28.07 45.19 31.52
C ASP A 7 29.07 45.67 32.57
N PHE A 8 28.99 45.13 33.80
CA PHE A 8 29.97 45.44 34.88
C PHE A 8 31.38 44.93 34.54
N ILE A 9 31.49 43.69 34.02
CA ILE A 9 32.77 43.12 33.61
C ILE A 9 33.36 43.89 32.43
N LYS A 10 32.55 44.33 31.49
CA LYS A 10 33.03 45.13 30.35
C LYS A 10 33.51 46.52 30.74
N MET A 11 32.86 47.17 31.71
CA MET A 11 33.25 48.50 32.16
C MET A 11 34.51 48.50 33.06
N ASN A 12 34.79 47.41 33.76
CA ASN A 12 35.92 47.27 34.64
C ASN A 12 37.02 46.34 34.11
N ARG A 13 37.06 46.14 32.82
CA ARG A 13 37.96 45.16 32.18
C ARG A 13 39.45 45.46 32.48
N GLU A 14 39.86 46.73 32.54
CA GLU A 14 41.21 47.13 32.83
C GLU A 14 41.63 46.74 34.24
N GLU A 15 40.75 46.74 35.23
CA GLU A 15 41.04 46.30 36.61
C GLU A 15 41.19 44.78 36.75
N PHE A 16 40.59 43.99 35.82
CA PHE A 16 40.72 42.54 35.82
C PHE A 16 41.94 42.02 35.05
N ASP A 17 42.47 42.82 34.12
CA ASP A 17 43.64 42.47 33.31
C ASP A 17 44.96 43.01 33.88
N ASP A 18 44.94 43.65 35.08
CA ASP A 18 46.08 44.32 35.67
C ASP A 18 47.13 43.35 36.28
N LEU A 19 46.83 42.05 36.32
CA LEU A 19 47.75 41.05 36.86
C LEU A 19 48.34 40.23 35.69
N GLU A 20 49.49 40.65 35.18
CA GLU A 20 50.24 39.81 34.25
C GLU A 20 50.63 38.48 34.97
N PRO A 21 50.26 37.35 34.41
CA PRO A 21 50.67 36.06 34.94
C PRO A 21 52.21 35.98 34.95
N SER A 22 52.75 35.46 36.03
CA SER A 22 54.23 35.34 36.14
C SER A 22 54.79 34.51 35.02
N ALA A 23 55.88 34.89 34.40
CA ALA A 23 56.54 34.18 33.29
C ALA A 23 56.80 32.69 33.59
N ASP A 24 56.86 32.36 34.88
CA ASP A 24 57.08 30.99 35.38
C ASP A 24 55.82 30.13 35.41
N LEU A 25 54.66 30.73 35.23
CA LEU A 25 53.37 30.01 35.31
C LEU A 25 53.21 29.02 34.15
N TRP A 26 53.57 29.41 32.93
CA TRP A 26 53.50 28.57 31.76
C TRP A 26 54.45 27.36 31.84
N ALA A 27 55.67 27.56 32.31
CA ALA A 27 56.64 26.48 32.52
C ALA A 27 56.12 25.45 33.58
N ARG A 28 55.41 25.90 34.60
CA ARG A 28 54.83 25.03 35.64
C ARG A 28 53.59 24.28 35.12
N ILE A 29 52.82 24.89 34.28
CA ILE A 29 51.64 24.21 33.62
C ILE A 29 52.18 23.17 32.66
N GLU A 30 53.14 23.45 31.82
CA GLU A 30 53.77 22.55 30.89
C GLU A 30 54.39 21.31 31.55
N MET A 31 54.96 21.48 32.72
CA MET A 31 55.52 20.38 33.51
C MET A 31 54.48 19.48 34.17
N HIS A 32 53.24 19.93 34.31
CA HIS A 32 52.11 19.18 34.89
C HIS A 32 51.10 18.71 33.85
N LEU A 33 51.26 19.06 32.58
CA LEU A 33 50.52 18.45 31.50
C LEU A 33 51.08 17.06 31.22
N PRO A 34 50.27 16.00 31.28
CA PRO A 34 50.71 14.70 30.81
C PRO A 34 51.11 14.83 29.35
N ALA A 35 52.31 14.32 29.01
CA ALA A 35 52.98 14.48 27.71
C ALA A 35 52.21 13.83 26.51
N GLU A 36 51.02 13.30 26.73
CA GLU A 36 50.17 12.74 25.70
C GLU A 36 48.72 13.11 25.97
N ILE A 37 48.34 14.32 25.56
CA ILE A 37 46.99 14.46 25.05
C ILE A 37 47.10 14.01 23.58
N ASP A 38 46.90 12.72 23.35
CA ASP A 38 46.57 12.24 22.02
C ASP A 38 45.55 13.20 21.46
N ALA A 39 45.93 13.91 20.40
CA ALA A 39 44.97 14.70 19.63
C ALA A 39 43.74 13.83 19.40
N PRO A 40 42.52 14.32 19.72
CA PRO A 40 41.31 13.50 19.48
C PRO A 40 41.39 13.00 18.06
N GLY A 41 41.63 11.70 17.91
CA GLY A 41 41.73 11.05 16.62
C GLY A 41 40.51 11.51 15.85
N LYS A 42 40.73 12.12 14.68
CA LYS A 42 39.62 12.48 13.78
C LYS A 42 38.68 11.29 13.78
N PRO A 43 37.39 11.44 14.09
CA PRO A 43 36.45 10.32 14.01
C PRO A 43 36.62 9.76 12.62
N GLU A 44 37.18 8.56 12.53
CA GLU A 44 37.18 7.80 11.26
C GLU A 44 35.73 7.64 10.91
N THR A 45 35.24 8.50 10.04
CA THR A 45 33.96 8.33 9.41
C THR A 45 34.08 7.03 8.67
N LYS A 46 33.53 5.96 9.24
CA LYS A 46 33.38 4.67 8.54
C LYS A 46 32.56 4.95 7.31
N THR A 47 33.22 5.33 6.22
CA THR A 47 32.61 5.46 4.92
C THR A 47 32.22 4.05 4.52
N PHE A 48 30.94 3.74 4.68
CA PHE A 48 30.40 2.49 4.17
C PHE A 48 30.71 2.45 2.67
N SER A 49 31.55 1.50 2.27
CA SER A 49 31.87 1.30 0.87
C SER A 49 30.55 1.21 0.09
N LEU A 50 30.43 2.01 -0.97
CA LEU A 50 29.25 2.03 -1.84
C LEU A 50 28.84 0.59 -2.26
N GLY A 51 29.85 -0.28 -2.45
CA GLY A 51 29.62 -1.70 -2.72
C GLY A 51 28.98 -2.48 -1.57
N PHE A 52 29.22 -2.09 -0.31
CA PHE A 52 28.55 -2.72 0.84
C PHE A 52 27.10 -2.30 0.94
N VAL A 53 26.80 -1.01 0.73
CA VAL A 53 25.44 -0.48 0.71
C VAL A 53 24.65 -1.10 -0.44
N LEU A 54 25.27 -1.27 -1.62
CA LEU A 54 24.63 -1.89 -2.78
C LEU A 54 24.30 -3.37 -2.54
N ARG A 55 25.21 -4.10 -1.88
CA ARG A 55 24.98 -5.52 -1.51
C ARG A 55 23.86 -5.65 -0.49
N LEU A 56 23.84 -4.76 0.52
CA LEU A 56 22.77 -4.75 1.53
C LEU A 56 21.41 -4.42 0.89
N ALA A 57 21.34 -3.43 0.00
CA ALA A 57 20.13 -3.08 -0.73
C ALA A 57 19.65 -4.26 -1.62
N ALA A 58 20.57 -4.94 -2.32
CA ALA A 58 20.24 -6.11 -3.14
C ALA A 58 19.67 -7.26 -2.30
N THR A 59 20.20 -7.52 -1.10
CA THR A 59 19.65 -8.57 -0.22
C THR A 59 18.26 -8.23 0.30
N VAL A 60 18.01 -6.97 0.65
CA VAL A 60 16.68 -6.50 1.09
C VAL A 60 15.64 -6.66 -0.04
N ILE A 61 16.00 -6.24 -1.26
CA ILE A 61 15.11 -6.39 -2.44
C ILE A 61 14.83 -7.87 -2.72
N LEU A 62 15.84 -8.72 -2.60
CA LEU A 62 15.71 -10.17 -2.84
C LEU A 62 14.80 -10.81 -1.78
N VAL A 63 14.98 -10.48 -0.50
CA VAL A 63 14.12 -10.97 0.58
C VAL A 63 12.69 -10.47 0.43
N MET A 64 12.50 -9.18 0.09
CA MET A 64 11.16 -8.64 -0.20
C MET A 64 10.53 -9.32 -1.42
N GLY A 65 11.30 -9.55 -2.48
CA GLY A 65 10.83 -10.25 -3.69
C GLY A 65 10.40 -11.69 -3.40
N ILE A 66 11.19 -12.43 -2.64
CA ILE A 66 10.85 -13.81 -2.22
C ILE A 66 9.62 -13.80 -1.30
N SER A 67 9.58 -12.91 -0.30
CA SER A 67 8.43 -12.78 0.60
C SER A 67 7.15 -12.40 -0.14
N PHE A 68 7.26 -11.51 -1.13
CA PHE A 68 6.14 -11.13 -1.98
C PHE A 68 5.70 -12.28 -2.90
N ALA A 69 6.65 -13.03 -3.48
CA ALA A 69 6.35 -14.22 -4.28
C ALA A 69 5.68 -15.31 -3.45
N LEU A 70 6.17 -15.57 -2.23
CA LEU A 70 5.55 -16.51 -1.29
C LEU A 70 4.17 -16.02 -0.83
N TYR A 71 3.99 -14.71 -0.62
CA TYR A 71 2.70 -14.12 -0.33
C TYR A 71 1.70 -14.30 -1.50
N LEU A 72 2.13 -14.07 -2.74
CA LEU A 72 1.30 -14.32 -3.91
C LEU A 72 1.00 -15.82 -4.09
N GLN A 73 1.95 -16.69 -3.74
CA GLN A 73 1.77 -18.14 -3.83
C GLN A 73 0.89 -18.67 -2.69
N SER A 74 0.95 -18.11 -1.49
CA SER A 74 0.04 -18.44 -0.40
C SER A 74 -1.37 -17.91 -0.64
N GLN A 75 -1.52 -16.89 -1.49
CA GLN A 75 -2.82 -16.48 -2.03
C GLN A 75 -3.38 -17.43 -3.10
N LYS A 76 -2.58 -18.37 -3.65
CA LYS A 76 -3.16 -19.60 -4.20
C LYS A 76 -3.67 -20.39 -3.00
N ARG A 77 -4.80 -19.90 -2.44
CA ARG A 77 -5.59 -20.57 -1.42
C ARG A 77 -5.70 -22.01 -1.82
N GLU A 78 -5.61 -22.90 -0.87
CA GLU A 78 -6.20 -24.22 -1.00
C GLU A 78 -7.56 -24.01 -1.64
N THR A 79 -7.62 -24.18 -2.95
CA THR A 79 -8.90 -24.14 -3.67
C THR A 79 -9.63 -25.33 -3.13
N ILE A 80 -10.58 -25.04 -2.21
CA ILE A 80 -11.47 -26.07 -1.71
C ILE A 80 -12.01 -26.75 -2.95
N ASP A 81 -11.69 -28.03 -3.10
CA ASP A 81 -12.20 -28.80 -4.25
C ASP A 81 -13.70 -28.94 -4.13
N LEU A 82 -14.41 -27.93 -4.66
CA LEU A 82 -15.85 -27.93 -4.70
C LEU A 82 -16.42 -29.17 -5.38
N ALA A 83 -15.66 -29.77 -6.32
CA ALA A 83 -16.07 -30.97 -6.99
C ALA A 83 -16.04 -32.19 -6.07
N ALA A 84 -15.11 -32.21 -5.10
CA ALA A 84 -15.06 -33.25 -4.07
C ALA A 84 -16.22 -33.15 -3.08
N ILE A 85 -16.71 -31.91 -2.79
CA ILE A 85 -17.87 -31.71 -1.90
C ILE A 85 -19.15 -31.98 -2.65
N ASN A 86 -19.34 -31.37 -3.81
CA ASN A 86 -20.52 -31.58 -4.65
C ASN A 86 -20.26 -31.18 -6.11
N PRO A 87 -20.19 -32.16 -7.04
CA PRO A 87 -19.84 -31.92 -8.43
C PRO A 87 -20.89 -31.09 -9.20
N VAL A 88 -22.14 -31.09 -8.76
CA VAL A 88 -23.21 -30.29 -9.39
C VAL A 88 -22.97 -28.80 -9.11
N TYR A 89 -22.65 -28.44 -7.87
CA TYR A 89 -22.35 -27.06 -7.51
C TYR A 89 -21.05 -26.56 -8.18
N ALA A 90 -20.04 -27.43 -8.30
CA ALA A 90 -18.81 -27.08 -8.99
C ALA A 90 -19.06 -26.70 -10.47
N ARG A 91 -19.89 -27.45 -11.18
CA ARG A 91 -20.27 -27.14 -12.57
C ARG A 91 -21.05 -25.82 -12.67
N GLN A 92 -22.02 -25.61 -11.79
CA GLN A 92 -22.78 -24.36 -11.76
C GLN A 92 -21.89 -23.15 -11.46
N GLN A 93 -20.96 -23.29 -10.53
CA GLN A 93 -19.98 -22.24 -10.21
C GLN A 93 -19.17 -21.85 -11.44
N ILE A 94 -18.63 -22.82 -12.17
CA ILE A 94 -17.86 -22.57 -13.40
C ILE A 94 -18.72 -21.83 -14.44
N GLN A 95 -19.95 -22.26 -14.65
CA GLN A 95 -20.87 -21.63 -15.62
C GLN A 95 -21.17 -20.17 -15.25
N TYR A 96 -21.56 -19.90 -14.00
CA TYR A 96 -21.86 -18.54 -13.57
C TYR A 96 -20.62 -17.64 -13.56
N THR A 97 -19.48 -18.15 -13.15
CA THR A 97 -18.23 -17.37 -13.15
C THR A 97 -17.84 -16.98 -14.58
N SER A 98 -17.90 -17.89 -15.54
CA SER A 98 -17.63 -17.59 -16.95
C SER A 98 -18.62 -16.54 -17.51
N LEU A 99 -19.90 -16.66 -17.18
CA LEU A 99 -20.92 -15.71 -17.61
C LEU A 99 -20.70 -14.32 -17.00
N ILE A 100 -20.35 -14.25 -15.71
CA ILE A 100 -20.02 -13.01 -15.01
C ILE A 100 -18.81 -12.33 -15.65
N GLU A 101 -17.75 -13.08 -15.96
CA GLU A 101 -16.56 -12.53 -16.61
C GLU A 101 -16.88 -11.93 -18.00
N THR A 102 -17.68 -12.61 -18.79
CA THR A 102 -18.14 -12.10 -20.08
C THR A 102 -18.88 -10.78 -19.90
N LYS A 103 -19.87 -10.73 -19.01
CA LYS A 103 -20.66 -9.52 -18.75
C LYS A 103 -19.86 -8.37 -18.14
N ARG A 104 -18.87 -8.65 -17.32
CA ARG A 104 -17.94 -7.65 -16.82
C ARG A 104 -17.08 -7.05 -17.93
N SER A 105 -16.67 -7.86 -18.90
CA SER A 105 -15.92 -7.34 -20.04
C SER A 105 -16.79 -6.42 -20.90
N GLU A 106 -18.08 -6.73 -21.08
CA GLU A 106 -19.04 -5.86 -21.75
C GLU A 106 -19.26 -4.55 -20.95
N LEU A 107 -19.45 -4.65 -19.64
CA LEU A 107 -19.56 -3.49 -18.76
C LEU A 107 -18.31 -2.60 -18.81
N LYS A 108 -17.12 -3.19 -18.87
CA LYS A 108 -15.86 -2.43 -18.97
C LYS A 108 -15.76 -1.61 -20.26
N ALA A 109 -16.44 -2.00 -21.32
CA ALA A 109 -16.44 -1.25 -22.58
C ALA A 109 -17.02 0.17 -22.41
N ILE A 110 -17.94 0.37 -21.47
CA ILE A 110 -18.53 1.69 -21.18
C ILE A 110 -17.64 2.61 -20.37
N ALA A 111 -16.58 2.09 -19.72
CA ALA A 111 -15.71 2.91 -18.88
C ALA A 111 -15.08 4.10 -19.62
N LYS A 112 -14.96 4.02 -20.95
CA LYS A 112 -14.45 5.09 -21.82
C LYS A 112 -15.49 6.16 -22.10
N SER A 113 -16.77 5.80 -22.24
CA SER A 113 -17.87 6.69 -22.62
C SER A 113 -18.58 7.30 -21.40
N ASP A 114 -18.66 6.56 -20.29
CA ASP A 114 -19.26 7.00 -19.04
C ASP A 114 -18.50 6.39 -17.84
N PRO A 115 -17.40 7.02 -17.42
CA PRO A 115 -16.58 6.53 -16.29
C PRO A 115 -17.33 6.54 -14.96
N GLN A 116 -18.26 7.47 -14.76
CA GLN A 116 -19.03 7.60 -13.53
C GLN A 116 -19.99 6.42 -13.35
N LEU A 117 -20.77 6.13 -14.38
CA LEU A 117 -21.71 5.01 -14.40
C LEU A 117 -20.97 3.67 -14.27
N TYR A 118 -19.82 3.53 -14.94
CA TYR A 118 -18.98 2.35 -14.79
C TYR A 118 -18.51 2.17 -13.33
N LYS A 119 -18.08 3.24 -12.68
CA LYS A 119 -17.62 3.20 -11.29
C LYS A 119 -18.73 2.76 -10.33
N GLU A 120 -19.94 3.28 -10.52
CA GLU A 120 -21.09 2.95 -9.69
C GLU A 120 -21.47 1.45 -9.86
N PHE A 121 -21.61 0.99 -11.09
CA PHE A 121 -21.96 -0.40 -11.40
C PHE A 121 -20.87 -1.38 -10.94
N SER A 122 -19.61 -1.07 -11.20
CA SER A 122 -18.50 -1.93 -10.77
C SER A 122 -18.34 -2.01 -9.25
N SER A 123 -18.67 -0.93 -8.51
CA SER A 123 -18.67 -0.92 -7.05
C SER A 123 -19.70 -1.91 -6.47
N GLN A 124 -20.90 -1.94 -7.03
CA GLN A 124 -21.95 -2.86 -6.60
C GLN A 124 -21.53 -4.34 -6.82
N ILE A 125 -20.90 -4.62 -7.96
CA ILE A 125 -20.38 -5.97 -8.23
C ILE A 125 -19.21 -6.33 -7.30
N ALA A 126 -18.34 -5.38 -6.97
CA ALA A 126 -17.22 -5.59 -6.04
C ALA A 126 -17.71 -5.95 -4.61
N GLU A 127 -18.82 -5.39 -4.16
CA GLU A 127 -19.45 -5.74 -2.89
C GLU A 127 -19.94 -7.20 -2.88
N MET A 128 -20.59 -7.62 -3.97
CA MET A 128 -21.01 -9.01 -4.13
C MET A 128 -19.85 -9.99 -4.20
N ASP A 129 -18.72 -9.60 -4.82
CA ASP A 129 -17.48 -10.38 -4.82
C ASP A 129 -16.90 -10.53 -3.43
N SER A 130 -16.93 -9.47 -2.62
CA SER A 130 -16.48 -9.52 -1.24
C SER A 130 -17.33 -10.52 -0.44
N THR A 131 -18.64 -10.49 -0.61
CA THR A 131 -19.57 -11.45 0.01
C THR A 131 -19.28 -12.89 -0.43
N TYR A 132 -19.02 -13.11 -1.72
CA TYR A 132 -18.68 -14.43 -2.25
C TYR A 132 -17.37 -14.95 -1.65
N LYS A 133 -16.35 -14.08 -1.55
CA LYS A 133 -15.07 -14.43 -0.91
C LYS A 133 -15.24 -14.81 0.56
N GLN A 134 -16.08 -14.09 1.29
CA GLN A 134 -16.39 -14.44 2.68
C GLN A 134 -17.03 -15.83 2.79
N MET A 135 -18.04 -16.13 1.93
CA MET A 135 -18.65 -17.44 1.90
C MET A 135 -17.65 -18.57 1.53
N THR A 136 -16.64 -18.27 0.71
CA THR A 136 -15.57 -19.24 0.42
C THR A 136 -14.73 -19.56 1.65
N ILE A 137 -14.48 -18.57 2.52
CA ILE A 137 -13.78 -18.77 3.80
C ILE A 137 -14.67 -19.58 4.75
N ASP A 138 -15.94 -19.21 4.84
CA ASP A 138 -16.91 -19.88 5.72
C ASP A 138 -17.13 -21.35 5.31
N LEU A 139 -17.01 -21.67 4.02
CA LEU A 139 -17.14 -23.04 3.51
C LEU A 139 -16.12 -23.98 4.14
N ALA A 140 -14.88 -23.52 4.38
CA ALA A 140 -13.81 -24.32 4.96
C ALA A 140 -14.11 -24.76 6.40
N THR A 141 -14.83 -23.92 7.15
CA THR A 141 -15.05 -24.10 8.60
C THR A 141 -16.50 -24.46 8.94
N SER A 142 -17.40 -24.38 7.98
CA SER A 142 -18.84 -24.59 8.21
C SER A 142 -19.16 -26.07 8.45
N PRO A 143 -19.93 -26.38 9.50
CA PRO A 143 -20.46 -27.72 9.71
C PRO A 143 -21.52 -28.12 8.65
N ASN A 144 -22.08 -27.14 7.95
CA ASN A 144 -23.07 -27.37 6.88
C ASN A 144 -22.60 -26.76 5.56
N GLN A 145 -21.61 -27.41 4.94
CA GLN A 145 -21.01 -26.98 3.68
C GLN A 145 -22.03 -26.86 2.55
N GLU A 146 -23.02 -27.74 2.51
CA GLU A 146 -24.04 -27.71 1.46
C GLU A 146 -24.89 -26.42 1.50
N ARG A 147 -25.21 -25.92 2.68
CA ARG A 147 -25.92 -24.66 2.84
C ARG A 147 -25.09 -23.48 2.34
N VAL A 148 -23.79 -23.47 2.62
CA VAL A 148 -22.86 -22.43 2.15
C VAL A 148 -22.73 -22.49 0.64
N LEU A 149 -22.56 -23.69 0.04
CA LEU A 149 -22.52 -23.88 -1.41
C LEU A 149 -23.76 -23.32 -2.10
N ARG A 150 -24.96 -23.62 -1.57
CA ARG A 150 -26.22 -23.04 -2.10
C ARG A 150 -26.22 -21.51 -2.03
N ALA A 151 -25.74 -20.92 -0.95
CA ALA A 151 -25.64 -19.48 -0.80
C ALA A 151 -24.66 -18.88 -1.82
N MET A 152 -23.51 -19.53 -2.05
CA MET A 152 -22.52 -19.12 -3.04
C MET A 152 -23.11 -19.12 -4.47
N ILE A 153 -23.78 -20.18 -4.87
CA ILE A 153 -24.43 -20.23 -6.20
C ILE A 153 -25.52 -19.18 -6.32
N ARG A 154 -26.31 -18.96 -5.27
CA ARG A 154 -27.31 -17.89 -5.26
C ARG A 154 -26.67 -16.51 -5.44
N ASN A 155 -25.55 -16.24 -4.78
CA ASN A 155 -24.80 -14.99 -4.95
C ASN A 155 -24.35 -14.81 -6.41
N LEU A 156 -23.74 -15.81 -7.03
CA LEU A 156 -23.30 -15.76 -8.43
C LEU A 156 -24.49 -15.53 -9.39
N LYS A 157 -25.63 -16.15 -9.11
CA LYS A 157 -26.86 -15.94 -9.89
C LYS A 157 -27.35 -14.49 -9.80
N ILE A 158 -27.36 -13.93 -8.59
CA ILE A 158 -27.74 -12.52 -8.35
C ILE A 158 -26.75 -11.59 -9.05
N GLN A 159 -25.44 -11.84 -8.98
CA GLN A 159 -24.44 -11.05 -9.72
C GLN A 159 -24.70 -11.04 -11.22
N THR A 160 -25.05 -12.22 -11.78
CA THR A 160 -25.38 -12.33 -13.20
C THR A 160 -26.61 -11.50 -13.56
N GLU A 161 -27.64 -11.53 -12.72
CA GLU A 161 -28.87 -10.76 -12.91
C GLU A 161 -28.62 -9.25 -12.82
N VAL A 162 -27.86 -8.80 -11.83
CA VAL A 162 -27.48 -7.39 -11.68
C VAL A 162 -26.69 -6.91 -12.90
N LEU A 163 -25.71 -7.68 -13.37
CA LEU A 163 -24.96 -7.35 -14.58
C LEU A 163 -25.87 -7.27 -15.82
N ASN A 164 -26.84 -8.17 -15.96
CA ASN A 164 -27.85 -8.09 -17.04
C ASN A 164 -28.66 -6.80 -16.98
N GLN A 165 -29.12 -6.42 -15.80
CA GLN A 165 -29.89 -5.19 -15.61
C GLN A 165 -29.03 -3.95 -15.90
N GLN A 166 -27.79 -3.93 -15.43
CA GLN A 166 -26.84 -2.84 -15.70
C GLN A 166 -26.58 -2.67 -17.20
N LEU A 167 -26.32 -3.77 -17.93
CA LEU A 167 -26.10 -3.75 -19.37
C LEU A 167 -27.35 -3.29 -20.14
N LYS A 168 -28.55 -3.71 -19.69
CA LYS A 168 -29.80 -3.24 -20.27
C LYS A 168 -30.01 -1.72 -20.10
N VAL A 169 -29.68 -1.17 -18.93
CA VAL A 169 -29.75 0.28 -18.70
C VAL A 169 -28.82 1.01 -19.65
N ILE A 170 -27.59 0.50 -19.83
CA ILE A 170 -26.62 1.09 -20.76
C ILE A 170 -27.12 1.07 -22.20
N GLU A 171 -27.71 -0.04 -22.64
CA GLU A 171 -28.30 -0.18 -23.97
C GLU A 171 -29.40 0.85 -24.19
N GLN A 172 -30.33 0.99 -23.23
CA GLN A 172 -31.40 1.99 -23.28
C GLN A 172 -30.84 3.42 -23.36
N MET A 173 -29.86 3.77 -22.55
CA MET A 173 -29.23 5.10 -22.60
C MET A 173 -28.55 5.37 -23.95
N ASN A 174 -27.88 4.37 -24.52
CA ASN A 174 -27.23 4.50 -25.81
C ASN A 174 -28.26 4.67 -26.95
N ASN A 175 -29.38 4.01 -26.87
CA ASN A 175 -30.47 4.15 -27.87
C ASN A 175 -31.12 5.54 -27.80
N MET A 176 -31.41 6.05 -26.59
CA MET A 176 -31.92 7.43 -26.42
C MET A 176 -30.95 8.47 -26.98
N LYS A 177 -29.64 8.36 -26.71
CA LYS A 177 -28.64 9.27 -27.27
C LYS A 177 -28.57 9.24 -28.79
N LYS A 178 -28.78 8.08 -29.41
CA LYS A 178 -28.82 7.95 -30.88
C LYS A 178 -30.07 8.60 -31.49
N GLU A 179 -31.20 8.46 -30.85
CA GLU A 179 -32.46 9.09 -31.27
C GLU A 179 -32.36 10.61 -31.24
N GLU A 180 -31.87 11.18 -30.13
CA GLU A 180 -31.63 12.62 -30.00
C GLU A 180 -30.67 13.18 -31.07
N GLN A 181 -29.61 12.42 -31.40
CA GLN A 181 -28.66 12.81 -32.45
C GLN A 181 -29.26 12.73 -33.86
N SER A 182 -30.21 11.82 -34.11
CA SER A 182 -30.87 11.71 -35.40
C SER A 182 -31.86 12.86 -35.63
N ASP A 183 -32.60 13.25 -34.60
CA ASP A 183 -33.56 14.36 -34.65
C ASP A 183 -32.88 15.72 -34.89
N VAL A 184 -31.71 15.94 -34.26
CA VAL A 184 -30.92 17.18 -34.47
C VAL A 184 -30.35 17.25 -35.89
N LYS A 185 -30.09 16.13 -36.57
CA LYS A 185 -29.60 16.12 -37.94
C LYS A 185 -30.68 16.28 -39.00
N SER A 186 -31.93 16.17 -38.63
CA SER A 186 -33.09 16.27 -39.57
C SER A 186 -33.69 17.67 -39.63
N ILE A 187 -33.13 18.66 -38.89
CA ILE A 187 -33.47 20.07 -38.94
C ILE A 187 -32.36 20.82 -39.71
#